data_ba3d13ddc8a64e4a8dbff12f994a1ea0
#
_entry.id   ba3d13ddc8a64e4a8dbff12f994a1ea0
#
_cell.length_a   1.000
_cell.length_b   1.000
_cell.length_c   1.000
_cell.angle_alpha   90.00
_cell.angle_beta   90.00
_cell.angle_gamma   90.00
#
_symmetry.space_group_name_H-M   'P 1'
#
loop_
_entity.id
_entity.type
_entity.pdbx_description
1 polymer ?
#
loop_
_entity_poly.entity_id
_entity_poly.type
_entity_poly.pdbx_seq_one_letter_code
_entity_poly.pdbx_strand_id
1 'polypeptide(L)'
;MRAWRITAVVTLLLWAQGAVAGTLLVLGDSISAAFGLDTRQGWVSLLEQRLAAEGFAYQVVNASVSGDTSAGGLARLPTLLAGHRPQLVIVELGGNDGLRGQAPAQLQQNL
;
A
#
# COMPACT_ATOMS: atom_id res chain seq x y z
N MET A 1 -27.70 -36.16 49.52
CA MET A 1 -26.95 -34.93 49.12
C MET A 1 -26.63 -35.00 47.65
N ARG A 2 -27.24 -34.17 46.87
CA ARG A 2 -26.96 -34.11 45.42
C ARG A 2 -25.83 -33.09 45.21
N ALA A 3 -24.66 -33.56 44.78
CA ALA A 3 -23.57 -32.70 44.36
C ALA A 3 -23.89 -32.06 43.02
N TRP A 4 -24.11 -30.77 42.99
CA TRP A 4 -24.25 -30.02 41.73
C TRP A 4 -22.85 -29.85 41.12
N ARG A 5 -22.61 -30.55 40.02
CA ARG A 5 -21.42 -30.31 39.19
C ARG A 5 -21.67 -29.05 38.37
N ILE A 6 -21.08 -27.95 38.75
CA ILE A 6 -21.04 -26.76 37.93
C ILE A 6 -20.02 -27.04 36.82
N THR A 7 -20.50 -27.36 35.66
CA THR A 7 -19.67 -27.44 34.46
C THR A 7 -19.45 -26.00 33.97
N ALA A 8 -18.31 -25.45 34.32
CA ALA A 8 -17.90 -24.17 33.77
C ALA A 8 -17.62 -24.34 32.28
N VAL A 9 -18.52 -23.88 31.43
CA VAL A 9 -18.28 -23.73 30.00
C VAL A 9 -17.39 -22.51 29.81
N VAL A 10 -16.10 -22.74 29.69
CA VAL A 10 -15.16 -21.68 29.28
C VAL A 10 -15.38 -21.45 27.78
N THR A 11 -16.17 -20.47 27.45
CA THR A 11 -16.31 -19.99 26.07
C THR A 11 -15.03 -19.25 25.74
N LEU A 12 -14.08 -19.90 25.05
CA LEU A 12 -12.96 -19.24 24.43
C LEU A 12 -13.53 -18.35 23.31
N LEU A 13 -13.69 -17.07 23.60
CA LEU A 13 -13.86 -16.06 22.58
C LEU A 13 -12.49 -15.91 21.88
N LEU A 14 -12.30 -16.69 20.83
CA LEU A 14 -11.25 -16.44 19.86
C LEU A 14 -11.57 -15.09 19.18
N TRP A 15 -10.97 -14.04 19.72
CA TRP A 15 -10.87 -12.79 18.98
C TRP A 15 -10.01 -13.08 17.76
N ALA A 16 -10.65 -13.28 16.62
CA ALA A 16 -9.96 -13.26 15.35
C ALA A 16 -9.45 -11.83 15.16
N GLN A 17 -8.27 -11.55 15.68
CA GLN A 17 -7.52 -10.37 15.27
C GLN A 17 -7.24 -10.59 13.78
N GLY A 18 -7.88 -9.78 12.92
CA GLY A 18 -7.60 -9.82 11.50
C GLY A 18 -6.09 -9.67 11.31
N ALA A 19 -5.42 -10.77 10.92
CA ALA A 19 -4.01 -10.71 10.60
C ALA A 19 -3.83 -9.69 9.47
N VAL A 20 -2.91 -8.70 9.65
CA VAL A 20 -2.51 -7.82 8.56
C VAL A 20 -1.98 -8.71 7.43
N ALA A 21 -2.64 -8.73 6.26
CA ALA A 21 -2.27 -9.59 5.15
C ALA A 21 -0.91 -9.22 4.57
N GLY A 22 -0.43 -8.01 4.83
CA GLY A 22 0.86 -7.53 4.40
C GLY A 22 0.86 -6.03 4.13
N THR A 23 1.93 -5.56 3.53
CA THR A 23 2.11 -4.17 3.11
C THR A 23 2.03 -4.07 1.58
N LEU A 24 1.23 -3.12 1.11
CA LEU A 24 1.17 -2.71 -0.27
C LEU A 24 1.88 -1.35 -0.39
N LEU A 25 2.94 -1.30 -1.17
CA LEU A 25 3.71 -0.09 -1.43
C LEU A 25 3.25 0.53 -2.75
N VAL A 26 2.96 1.82 -2.74
CA VAL A 26 2.72 2.59 -3.97
C VAL A 26 3.91 3.51 -4.20
N LEU A 27 4.54 3.35 -5.34
CA LEU A 27 5.63 4.18 -5.83
C LEU A 27 5.16 4.94 -7.06
N GLY A 28 4.85 6.20 -6.89
CA GLY A 28 4.29 7.02 -7.95
C GLY A 28 4.72 8.47 -7.90
N ASP A 29 4.05 9.26 -8.71
CA ASP A 29 4.26 10.70 -8.85
C ASP A 29 3.11 11.52 -8.23
N SER A 30 2.84 12.72 -8.76
CA SER A 30 1.79 13.61 -8.28
C SER A 30 0.38 13.01 -8.37
N ILE A 31 0.12 12.14 -9.32
CA ILE A 31 -1.19 11.47 -9.46
C ILE A 31 -1.46 10.59 -8.24
N SER A 32 -0.48 9.81 -7.83
CA SER A 32 -0.58 8.94 -6.66
C SER A 32 -0.42 9.70 -5.34
N ALA A 33 0.32 10.82 -5.33
CA ALA A 33 0.48 11.67 -4.16
C ALA A 33 -0.76 12.52 -3.84
N ALA A 34 -1.80 12.47 -4.66
CA ALA A 34 -3.02 13.28 -4.57
C ALA A 34 -2.75 14.79 -4.66
N PHE A 35 -1.79 15.21 -5.51
CA PHE A 35 -1.46 16.62 -5.70
C PHE A 35 -2.70 17.43 -6.10
N GLY A 36 -2.96 18.51 -5.37
CA GLY A 36 -4.11 19.38 -5.60
C GLY A 36 -5.44 18.86 -5.07
N LEU A 37 -5.46 17.74 -4.38
CA LEU A 37 -6.65 17.13 -3.79
C LEU A 37 -6.51 17.02 -2.27
N ASP A 38 -7.63 16.87 -1.56
CA ASP A 38 -7.60 16.28 -0.23
C ASP A 38 -7.06 14.84 -0.35
N THR A 39 -6.09 14.48 0.48
CA THR A 39 -5.41 13.16 0.42
C THR A 39 -6.40 12.00 0.45
N ARG A 40 -7.51 12.14 1.18
CA ARG A 40 -8.58 11.13 1.27
C ARG A 40 -9.33 10.91 -0.05
N GLN A 41 -9.25 11.85 -0.98
CA GLN A 41 -9.87 11.78 -2.32
C GLN A 41 -8.92 11.21 -3.37
N GLY A 42 -7.63 11.06 -3.06
CA GLY A 42 -6.66 10.44 -3.94
C GLY A 42 -6.91 8.94 -4.12
N TRP A 43 -6.52 8.40 -5.27
CA TRP A 43 -6.81 6.99 -5.60
C TRP A 43 -6.18 6.00 -4.63
N VAL A 44 -5.01 6.32 -4.06
CA VAL A 44 -4.34 5.42 -3.09
C VAL A 44 -5.14 5.30 -1.81
N SER A 45 -5.68 6.41 -1.31
CA SER A 45 -6.57 6.39 -0.14
C SER A 45 -7.88 5.66 -0.42
N LEU A 46 -8.44 5.83 -1.61
CA LEU A 46 -9.64 5.10 -2.04
C LEU A 46 -9.37 3.59 -2.16
N LEU A 47 -8.20 3.20 -2.65
CA LEU A 47 -7.78 1.80 -2.69
C LEU A 47 -7.69 1.21 -1.29
N GLU A 48 -7.07 1.90 -0.36
CA GLU A 48 -6.97 1.45 1.03
C GLU A 48 -8.34 1.24 1.66
N GLN A 49 -9.25 2.20 1.48
CA GLN A 49 -10.64 2.09 1.94
C GLN A 49 -11.35 0.89 1.31
N ARG A 50 -11.17 0.68 0.01
CA ARG A 50 -11.78 -0.43 -0.71
C ARG A 50 -11.27 -1.78 -0.24
N LEU A 51 -9.97 -1.92 -0.05
CA LEU A 51 -9.38 -3.15 0.48
C LEU A 51 -9.93 -3.47 1.87
N ALA A 52 -10.00 -2.48 2.76
CA ALA A 52 -10.56 -2.66 4.08
C ALA A 52 -12.03 -3.06 4.04
N ALA A 53 -12.84 -2.42 3.18
CA ALA A 53 -14.26 -2.72 3.02
C ALA A 53 -14.52 -4.15 2.49
N GLU A 54 -13.61 -4.68 1.70
CA GLU A 54 -13.69 -6.05 1.16
C GLU A 54 -12.99 -7.10 2.03
N GLY A 55 -12.49 -6.72 3.21
CA GLY A 55 -11.88 -7.64 4.17
C GLY A 55 -10.41 -7.97 3.91
N PHE A 56 -9.74 -7.21 3.04
CA PHE A 56 -8.30 -7.35 2.82
C PHE A 56 -7.52 -6.43 3.76
N ALA A 57 -6.81 -7.01 4.71
CA ALA A 57 -6.13 -6.29 5.77
C ALA A 57 -4.71 -5.83 5.35
N TYR A 58 -4.58 -5.19 4.19
CA TYR A 58 -3.32 -4.61 3.75
C TYR A 58 -3.07 -3.25 4.42
N GLN A 59 -1.84 -3.05 4.87
CA GLN A 59 -1.33 -1.72 5.16
C GLN A 59 -0.84 -1.09 3.85
N VAL A 60 -1.44 0.03 3.45
CA VAL A 60 -1.04 0.75 2.24
C VAL A 60 -0.06 1.85 2.60
N VAL A 61 1.14 1.79 2.01
CA VAL A 61 2.18 2.81 2.15
C VAL A 61 2.30 3.57 0.84
N ASN A 62 1.94 4.84 0.85
CA ASN A 62 2.08 5.70 -0.30
C ASN A 62 3.42 6.42 -0.27
N ALA A 63 4.37 5.96 -1.05
CA ALA A 63 5.71 6.53 -1.19
C ALA A 63 5.84 7.42 -2.44
N SER A 64 4.73 7.93 -2.94
CA SER A 64 4.69 8.75 -4.14
C SER A 64 5.24 10.16 -3.89
N VAL A 65 5.94 10.71 -4.87
CA VAL A 65 6.55 12.04 -4.81
C VAL A 65 6.15 12.82 -6.06
N SER A 66 5.51 13.98 -5.86
CA SER A 66 5.14 14.87 -6.97
C SER A 66 6.36 15.24 -7.80
N GLY A 67 6.22 15.16 -9.12
CA GLY A 67 7.28 15.47 -10.07
C GLY A 67 8.30 14.34 -10.31
N ASP A 68 8.15 13.19 -9.65
CA ASP A 68 9.10 12.09 -9.79
C ASP A 68 9.06 11.45 -11.18
N THR A 69 10.22 11.04 -11.63
CA THR A 69 10.42 10.30 -12.89
C THR A 69 10.64 8.82 -12.61
N SER A 70 10.68 8.01 -13.66
CA SER A 70 11.05 6.59 -13.53
C SER A 70 12.47 6.42 -12.95
N ALA A 71 13.41 7.27 -13.32
CA ALA A 71 14.76 7.27 -12.75
C ALA A 71 14.75 7.59 -11.24
N GLY A 72 13.96 8.58 -10.83
CA GLY A 72 13.81 8.94 -9.41
C GLY A 72 13.17 7.81 -8.60
N GLY A 73 12.13 7.18 -9.13
CA GLY A 73 11.50 6.03 -8.51
C GLY A 73 12.45 4.84 -8.37
N LEU A 74 13.18 4.52 -9.43
CA LEU A 74 14.20 3.46 -9.41
C LEU A 74 15.27 3.71 -8.35
N ALA A 75 15.73 4.95 -8.21
CA ALA A 75 16.73 5.32 -7.21
C ALA A 75 16.24 5.14 -5.76
N ARG A 76 14.96 5.38 -5.51
CA ARG A 76 14.35 5.27 -4.17
C ARG A 76 13.91 3.86 -3.81
N LEU A 77 13.64 3.02 -4.81
CA LEU A 77 13.00 1.71 -4.63
C LEU A 77 13.77 0.79 -3.68
N PRO A 78 15.11 0.61 -3.77
CA PRO A 78 15.82 -0.31 -2.87
C PRO A 78 15.63 0.01 -1.39
N THR A 79 15.72 1.28 -1.01
CA THR A 79 15.52 1.72 0.39
C THR A 79 14.09 1.48 0.85
N LEU A 80 13.10 1.73 -0.02
CA LEU A 80 11.70 1.50 0.29
C LEU A 80 11.39 0.00 0.46
N LEU A 81 11.95 -0.85 -0.39
CA LEU A 81 11.78 -2.31 -0.28
C LEU A 81 12.41 -2.84 1.01
N ALA A 82 13.60 -2.38 1.36
CA ALA A 82 14.29 -2.79 2.58
C ALA A 82 13.55 -2.33 3.85
N GLY A 83 13.00 -1.11 3.83
CA GLY A 83 12.33 -0.53 5.00
C GLY A 83 10.91 -1.05 5.22
N HIS A 84 10.15 -1.25 4.18
CA HIS A 84 8.74 -1.62 4.26
C HIS A 84 8.46 -3.10 4.04
N ARG A 85 9.35 -3.82 3.38
CA ARG A 85 9.21 -5.25 3.02
C ARG A 85 7.81 -5.58 2.45
N PRO A 86 7.37 -4.87 1.38
CA PRO A 86 6.03 -5.03 0.86
C PRO A 86 5.83 -6.40 0.21
N GLN A 87 4.62 -6.92 0.28
CA GLN A 87 4.17 -8.09 -0.48
C GLN A 87 3.77 -7.72 -1.90
N LEU A 88 3.29 -6.49 -2.08
CA LEU A 88 2.87 -5.95 -3.37
C LEU A 88 3.45 -4.56 -3.57
N VAL A 89 3.85 -4.24 -4.79
CA VAL A 89 4.28 -2.91 -5.19
C VAL A 89 3.50 -2.48 -6.42
N ILE A 90 2.89 -1.31 -6.34
CA ILE A 90 2.29 -0.64 -7.51
C ILE A 90 3.21 0.50 -7.91
N VAL A 91 3.62 0.51 -9.18
CA VAL A 91 4.44 1.57 -9.76
C VAL A 91 3.57 2.37 -10.73
N GLU A 92 3.46 3.67 -10.47
CA GLU A 92 2.76 4.63 -11.35
C GLU A 92 3.71 5.77 -11.66
N LEU A 93 4.50 5.63 -12.72
CA LEU A 93 5.53 6.55 -13.17
C LEU A 93 5.59 6.61 -14.70
N GLY A 94 6.17 7.67 -15.23
CA GLY A 94 6.41 7.86 -16.65
C GLY A 94 5.87 9.16 -17.23
N GLY A 95 4.83 9.74 -16.63
CA GLY A 95 4.26 11.01 -17.07
C GLY A 95 5.29 12.15 -17.05
N ASN A 96 6.07 12.25 -15.99
CA ASN A 96 7.12 13.27 -15.86
C ASN A 96 8.32 13.00 -16.77
N ASP A 97 8.62 11.75 -17.05
CA ASP A 97 9.61 11.38 -18.09
C ASP A 97 9.20 11.98 -19.44
N GLY A 98 7.94 11.82 -19.82
CA GLY A 98 7.40 12.40 -21.05
C GLY A 98 7.43 13.92 -21.06
N LEU A 99 7.01 14.56 -19.97
CA LEU A 99 7.03 16.02 -19.84
C LEU A 99 8.44 16.61 -19.93
N ARG A 100 9.45 15.87 -19.53
CA ARG A 100 10.87 16.28 -19.58
C ARG A 100 11.54 15.87 -20.89
N GLY A 101 10.82 15.25 -21.83
CA GLY A 101 11.34 14.85 -23.11
C GLY A 101 12.34 13.68 -23.06
N GLN A 102 12.24 12.84 -22.02
CA GLN A 102 13.10 11.66 -21.90
C GLN A 102 12.70 10.59 -22.91
N ALA A 103 13.69 9.85 -23.42
CA ALA A 103 13.45 8.81 -24.43
C ALA A 103 12.61 7.66 -23.84
N PRO A 104 11.59 7.14 -24.57
CA PRO A 104 10.79 6.02 -24.11
C PRO A 104 11.62 4.77 -23.77
N ALA A 105 12.73 4.54 -24.48
CA ALA A 105 13.64 3.44 -24.19
C ALA A 105 14.27 3.54 -22.78
N GLN A 106 14.54 4.76 -22.30
CA GLN A 106 15.05 4.97 -20.95
C GLN A 106 13.99 4.66 -19.88
N LEU A 107 12.74 5.06 -20.13
CA LEU A 107 11.62 4.70 -19.27
C LEU A 107 11.47 3.17 -19.18
N GLN A 108 11.52 2.49 -20.31
CA GLN A 108 11.43 1.03 -20.35
C GLN A 108 12.55 0.35 -19.55
N GLN A 109 13.76 0.87 -19.60
CA GLN A 109 14.88 0.34 -18.80
C GLN A 109 14.70 0.56 -17.30
N ASN A 110 14.07 1.66 -16.91
CA ASN A 110 13.90 2.00 -15.51
C ASN A 110 12.76 1.21 -14.82
N LEU A 111 11.80 0.73 -15.60
CA LEU A 111 10.66 -0.04 -15.12
C LEU A 111 10.90 -1.54 -15.23
#